data_4a479c893333486f9d60d34815e23415
#
_entry.id   4a479c893333486f9d60d34815e23415
#
_cell.length_a   1.000
_cell.length_b   1.000
_cell.length_c   1.000
_cell.angle_alpha   90.00
_cell.angle_beta   90.00
_cell.angle_gamma   90.00
#
_symmetry.space_group_name_H-M   'P 1'
#
loop_
_entity.id
_entity.type
_entity.pdbx_description
1 polymer ?
#
loop_
_entity_poly.entity_id
_entity_poly.type
_entity_poly.pdbx_seq_one_letter_code
_entity_poly.pdbx_strand_id
1 'polypeptide(L)'
;MRIAVVGGKLQGVEACYLARKAGWQVRLVDRCPDVLARGMCDEFIGADICREDDLNRVFDGVDLVLPALEDKEALGALLGFCTASMLPCAFDATAYEISSSKIASDRLFAELGLPIPRPWPEAEFPLIAKPSGSSGSKGIRILSNRDDLMAAFPNAEALQEWVIQEYLEGPSYSIEVVGVDGGSVPFQITDLYMDADHDCKRVTAPTELPMALATQFISLSLIIAEAVKLKGIMDVEVILNNGQLKVLEIDARIPSQTPTAVFWSSGVNLVEILGKSILGVELPNRSTQEVEKAVIYEHIRVSPGMLEVGGEHLITQLTGLHVFPDFFGANEALTDFEPGRTNWGATLIVCDNDRDAAWQKRCEVLMDIRHRFGIERFLDFGPSLP
;
A
#
# COMPACT_ATOMS: atom_id res chain seq x y z
N MET A 1 17.58 -15.77 -7.26
CA MET A 1 16.64 -16.13 -6.18
C MET A 1 15.27 -16.33 -6.77
N ARG A 2 14.52 -17.33 -6.30
CA ARG A 2 13.12 -17.57 -6.68
C ARG A 2 12.23 -17.27 -5.47
N ILE A 3 11.32 -16.31 -5.62
CA ILE A 3 10.35 -15.95 -4.59
C ILE A 3 8.97 -16.50 -4.95
N ALA A 4 8.23 -16.97 -3.94
CA ALA A 4 6.80 -17.24 -4.10
C ALA A 4 6.01 -16.08 -3.48
N VAL A 5 5.27 -15.35 -4.30
CA VAL A 5 4.28 -14.37 -3.86
C VAL A 5 2.94 -15.08 -3.72
N VAL A 6 2.34 -15.03 -2.53
CA VAL A 6 1.06 -15.68 -2.24
C VAL A 6 -0.04 -14.63 -2.12
N GLY A 7 -0.96 -14.64 -3.07
CA GLY A 7 -1.98 -13.60 -3.26
C GLY A 7 -1.65 -12.67 -4.42
N GLY A 8 -2.55 -12.55 -5.39
CA GLY A 8 -2.34 -11.83 -6.65
C GLY A 8 -3.14 -10.54 -6.80
N LYS A 9 -3.70 -9.99 -5.70
CA LYS A 9 -4.40 -8.69 -5.71
C LYS A 9 -3.41 -7.52 -5.66
N LEU A 10 -3.80 -6.36 -5.17
CA LEU A 10 -2.98 -5.12 -5.17
C LEU A 10 -1.61 -5.32 -4.52
N GLN A 11 -1.56 -5.92 -3.33
CA GLN A 11 -0.30 -6.24 -2.65
C GLN A 11 0.56 -7.22 -3.46
N GLY A 12 -0.09 -8.18 -4.14
CA GLY A 12 0.57 -9.12 -5.04
C GLY A 12 1.15 -8.44 -6.28
N VAL A 13 0.50 -7.40 -6.80
CA VAL A 13 1.03 -6.56 -7.89
C VAL A 13 2.32 -5.90 -7.43
N GLU A 14 2.29 -5.25 -6.28
CA GLU A 14 3.44 -4.57 -5.69
C GLU A 14 4.61 -5.53 -5.44
N ALA A 15 4.32 -6.67 -4.78
CA ALA A 15 5.31 -7.70 -4.48
C ALA A 15 5.94 -8.31 -5.74
N CYS A 16 5.13 -8.69 -6.74
CA CYS A 16 5.63 -9.24 -8.00
C CYS A 16 6.44 -8.22 -8.80
N TYR A 17 5.96 -6.99 -8.89
CA TYR A 17 6.64 -5.91 -9.60
C TYR A 17 8.03 -5.65 -9.02
N LEU A 18 8.12 -5.41 -7.71
CA LEU A 18 9.37 -5.11 -7.04
C LEU A 18 10.33 -6.31 -6.98
N ALA A 19 9.81 -7.55 -6.82
CA ALA A 19 10.64 -8.75 -6.90
C ALA A 19 11.29 -8.90 -8.29
N ARG A 20 10.56 -8.61 -9.37
CA ARG A 20 11.14 -8.60 -10.73
C ARG A 20 12.15 -7.47 -10.94
N LYS A 21 11.90 -6.27 -10.37
CA LYS A 21 12.89 -5.18 -10.37
C LYS A 21 14.17 -5.52 -9.61
N ALA A 22 14.10 -6.41 -8.60
CA ALA A 22 15.25 -6.99 -7.91
C ALA A 22 15.96 -8.10 -8.73
N GLY A 23 15.47 -8.43 -9.93
CA GLY A 23 16.01 -9.49 -10.76
C GLY A 23 15.68 -10.92 -10.27
N TRP A 24 14.65 -11.08 -9.43
CA TRP A 24 14.22 -12.35 -8.91
C TRP A 24 13.22 -13.05 -9.84
N GLN A 25 13.21 -14.36 -9.82
CA GLN A 25 12.15 -15.16 -10.46
C GLN A 25 10.92 -15.17 -9.55
N VAL A 26 9.76 -14.86 -10.11
CA VAL A 26 8.51 -14.74 -9.38
C VAL A 26 7.58 -15.91 -9.71
N ARG A 27 7.28 -16.72 -8.70
CA ARG A 27 6.16 -17.66 -8.70
C ARG A 27 4.99 -17.00 -7.99
N LEU A 28 3.88 -16.79 -8.69
CA LEU A 28 2.64 -16.29 -8.10
C LEU A 28 1.73 -17.48 -7.77
N VAL A 29 1.28 -17.52 -6.51
CA VAL A 29 0.34 -18.55 -6.03
C VAL A 29 -0.97 -17.87 -5.64
N ASP A 30 -2.05 -18.24 -6.30
CA ASP A 30 -3.40 -17.75 -5.98
C ASP A 30 -4.45 -18.78 -6.40
N ARG A 31 -5.55 -18.86 -5.67
CA ARG A 31 -6.67 -19.74 -6.04
C ARG A 31 -7.47 -19.26 -7.26
N CYS A 32 -7.44 -17.95 -7.53
CA CYS A 32 -8.11 -17.33 -8.67
C CYS A 32 -7.11 -17.18 -9.83
N PRO A 33 -7.38 -17.73 -11.03
CA PRO A 33 -6.48 -17.59 -12.17
C PRO A 33 -6.43 -16.18 -12.76
N ASP A 34 -7.50 -15.41 -12.56
CA ASP A 34 -7.69 -14.08 -13.15
C ASP A 34 -7.38 -12.96 -12.15
N VAL A 35 -6.21 -13.06 -11.48
CA VAL A 35 -5.78 -12.03 -10.53
C VAL A 35 -4.96 -10.94 -11.20
N LEU A 36 -4.90 -9.77 -10.57
CA LEU A 36 -4.22 -8.57 -11.06
C LEU A 36 -2.75 -8.84 -11.43
N ALA A 37 -2.00 -9.48 -10.52
CA ALA A 37 -0.57 -9.74 -10.69
C ALA A 37 -0.24 -10.84 -11.70
N ARG A 38 -1.24 -11.48 -12.33
CA ARG A 38 -1.06 -12.65 -13.22
C ARG A 38 -0.07 -12.39 -14.36
N GLY A 39 -0.05 -11.20 -14.93
CA GLY A 39 0.87 -10.83 -16.01
C GLY A 39 2.26 -10.41 -15.55
N MET A 40 2.55 -10.43 -14.23
CA MET A 40 3.83 -9.99 -13.66
C MET A 40 4.66 -11.12 -13.07
N CYS A 41 4.19 -12.36 -13.14
CA CYS A 41 4.94 -13.53 -12.65
C CYS A 41 5.61 -14.30 -13.80
N ASP A 42 6.68 -15.03 -13.48
CA ASP A 42 7.33 -15.94 -14.41
C ASP A 42 6.62 -17.30 -14.41
N GLU A 43 6.04 -17.69 -13.26
CA GLU A 43 5.27 -18.92 -13.09
C GLU A 43 4.04 -18.64 -12.24
N PHE A 44 2.89 -19.20 -12.65
CA PHE A 44 1.65 -19.13 -11.87
C PHE A 44 1.22 -20.52 -11.44
N ILE A 45 0.91 -20.67 -10.16
CA ILE A 45 0.31 -21.87 -9.61
C ILE A 45 -1.08 -21.54 -9.07
N GLY A 46 -2.11 -22.14 -9.68
CA GLY A 46 -3.48 -22.10 -9.19
C GLY A 46 -3.65 -23.03 -8.01
N ALA A 47 -3.56 -22.52 -6.77
CA ALA A 47 -3.69 -23.32 -5.57
C ALA A 47 -4.42 -22.52 -4.47
N ASP A 48 -5.26 -23.20 -3.70
CA ASP A 48 -5.86 -22.69 -2.47
C ASP A 48 -5.01 -23.18 -1.30
N ILE A 49 -4.26 -22.28 -0.68
CA ILE A 49 -3.32 -22.61 0.41
C ILE A 49 -4.01 -23.33 1.60
N CYS A 50 -5.29 -23.08 1.83
CA CYS A 50 -6.04 -23.74 2.89
C CYS A 50 -6.47 -25.17 2.56
N ARG A 51 -6.45 -25.56 1.29
CA ARG A 51 -6.99 -26.82 0.77
C ARG A 51 -6.01 -27.65 -0.04
N GLU A 52 -4.82 -27.11 -0.28
CA GLU A 52 -3.80 -27.81 -1.06
C GLU A 52 -3.13 -28.93 -0.22
N ASP A 53 -3.31 -30.17 -0.63
CA ASP A 53 -2.76 -31.34 0.08
C ASP A 53 -1.24 -31.48 -0.09
N ASP A 54 -0.65 -30.85 -1.12
CA ASP A 54 0.78 -30.92 -1.42
C ASP A 54 1.42 -29.53 -1.61
N LEU A 55 1.54 -28.79 -0.51
CA LEU A 55 2.24 -27.51 -0.48
C LEU A 55 3.72 -27.64 -0.81
N ASN A 56 4.36 -28.82 -0.59
CA ASN A 56 5.75 -29.05 -0.99
C ASN A 56 5.90 -28.88 -2.51
N ARG A 57 4.95 -29.38 -3.30
CA ARG A 57 4.95 -29.20 -4.74
C ARG A 57 4.74 -27.75 -5.15
N VAL A 58 3.87 -27.03 -4.44
CA VAL A 58 3.58 -25.59 -4.70
C VAL A 58 4.82 -24.74 -4.46
N PHE A 59 5.59 -25.05 -3.42
CA PHE A 59 6.78 -24.28 -3.03
C PHE A 59 8.12 -24.94 -3.38
N ASP A 60 8.14 -25.98 -4.23
CA ASP A 60 9.37 -26.63 -4.65
C ASP A 60 10.33 -25.66 -5.37
N GLY A 61 11.57 -25.63 -4.92
CA GLY A 61 12.62 -24.74 -5.44
C GLY A 61 12.41 -23.25 -5.17
N VAL A 62 11.57 -22.89 -4.20
CA VAL A 62 11.38 -21.51 -3.71
C VAL A 62 12.37 -21.21 -2.59
N ASP A 63 13.04 -20.06 -2.66
CA ASP A 63 14.01 -19.61 -1.66
C ASP A 63 13.34 -18.79 -0.53
N LEU A 64 12.24 -18.10 -0.85
CA LEU A 64 11.54 -17.17 0.04
C LEU A 64 10.06 -17.09 -0.30
N VAL A 65 9.20 -17.08 0.72
CA VAL A 65 7.76 -16.82 0.56
C VAL A 65 7.45 -15.40 1.01
N LEU A 66 6.69 -14.66 0.21
CA LEU A 66 6.15 -13.34 0.54
C LEU A 66 4.62 -13.39 0.49
N PRO A 67 3.94 -13.42 1.65
CA PRO A 67 2.49 -13.27 1.71
C PRO A 67 2.06 -11.86 1.25
N ALA A 68 1.10 -11.83 0.33
CA ALA A 68 0.51 -10.62 -0.23
C ALA A 68 -1.03 -10.70 -0.15
N LEU A 69 -1.53 -11.05 1.02
CA LEU A 69 -2.94 -11.31 1.31
C LEU A 69 -3.26 -11.01 2.78
N GLU A 70 -4.54 -10.83 3.08
CA GLU A 70 -5.04 -10.49 4.42
C GLU A 70 -5.97 -11.56 5.03
N ASP A 71 -6.14 -12.69 4.33
CA ASP A 71 -6.97 -13.79 4.80
C ASP A 71 -6.27 -14.53 5.94
N LYS A 72 -6.84 -14.48 7.14
CA LYS A 72 -6.24 -15.03 8.37
C LYS A 72 -6.08 -16.55 8.33
N GLU A 73 -7.02 -17.26 7.70
CA GLU A 73 -6.95 -18.73 7.56
C GLU A 73 -5.80 -19.11 6.63
N ALA A 74 -5.72 -18.46 5.47
CA ALA A 74 -4.65 -18.68 4.50
C ALA A 74 -3.27 -18.30 5.07
N LEU A 75 -3.16 -17.17 5.78
CA LEU A 75 -1.92 -16.78 6.48
C LEU A 75 -1.51 -17.81 7.52
N GLY A 76 -2.45 -18.29 8.33
CA GLY A 76 -2.19 -19.32 9.34
C GLY A 76 -1.68 -20.64 8.72
N ALA A 77 -2.33 -21.12 7.66
CA ALA A 77 -1.92 -22.31 6.91
C ALA A 77 -0.53 -22.15 6.29
N LEU A 78 -0.28 -21.01 5.64
CA LEU A 78 0.99 -20.69 5.01
C LEU A 78 2.14 -20.61 6.01
N LEU A 79 1.96 -19.90 7.11
CA LEU A 79 2.97 -19.77 8.17
C LEU A 79 3.26 -21.12 8.84
N GLY A 80 2.23 -21.93 9.06
CA GLY A 80 2.39 -23.30 9.58
C GLY A 80 3.23 -24.16 8.66
N PHE A 81 2.97 -24.11 7.36
CA PHE A 81 3.76 -24.81 6.35
C PHE A 81 5.22 -24.31 6.30
N CYS A 82 5.42 -23.00 6.21
CA CYS A 82 6.77 -22.40 6.16
C CYS A 82 7.60 -22.77 7.40
N THR A 83 6.98 -22.78 8.57
CA THR A 83 7.65 -23.21 9.82
C THR A 83 8.03 -24.68 9.77
N ALA A 84 7.11 -25.57 9.37
CA ALA A 84 7.35 -27.01 9.31
C ALA A 84 8.40 -27.40 8.28
N SER A 85 8.44 -26.71 7.14
CA SER A 85 9.40 -26.95 6.05
C SER A 85 10.71 -26.16 6.19
N MET A 86 10.84 -25.30 7.19
CA MET A 86 11.95 -24.35 7.37
C MET A 86 12.15 -23.43 6.15
N LEU A 87 11.08 -23.13 5.42
CA LEU A 87 11.09 -22.21 4.29
C LEU A 87 10.98 -20.78 4.80
N PRO A 88 11.93 -19.88 4.49
CA PRO A 88 11.84 -18.49 4.92
C PRO A 88 10.56 -17.80 4.45
N CYS A 89 9.90 -17.08 5.35
CA CYS A 89 8.67 -16.35 5.07
C CYS A 89 8.82 -14.88 5.47
N ALA A 90 8.65 -13.98 4.52
CA ALA A 90 8.80 -12.54 4.70
C ALA A 90 7.51 -11.92 5.26
N PHE A 91 7.18 -12.28 6.50
CA PHE A 91 5.97 -11.84 7.18
C PHE A 91 6.13 -11.89 8.69
N ASP A 92 5.68 -10.84 9.36
CA ASP A 92 5.66 -10.76 10.82
C ASP A 92 4.24 -10.96 11.36
N ALA A 93 3.92 -12.20 11.73
CA ALA A 93 2.60 -12.56 12.23
C ALA A 93 2.23 -11.82 13.53
N THR A 94 3.22 -11.53 14.38
CA THR A 94 2.97 -10.87 15.68
C THR A 94 2.64 -9.39 15.48
N ALA A 95 3.40 -8.69 14.64
CA ALA A 95 3.10 -7.30 14.31
C ALA A 95 1.79 -7.20 13.52
N TYR A 96 1.51 -8.16 12.61
CA TYR A 96 0.28 -8.19 11.84
C TYR A 96 -0.97 -8.47 12.70
N GLU A 97 -0.88 -9.27 13.75
CA GLU A 97 -2.00 -9.48 14.67
C GLU A 97 -2.48 -8.16 15.31
N ILE A 98 -1.54 -7.26 15.61
CA ILE A 98 -1.84 -5.92 16.13
C ILE A 98 -2.39 -5.03 15.01
N SER A 99 -1.69 -4.93 13.88
CA SER A 99 -2.03 -4.00 12.81
C SER A 99 -3.33 -4.38 12.07
N SER A 100 -3.67 -5.66 11.98
CA SER A 100 -4.93 -6.12 11.39
C SER A 100 -6.19 -5.75 12.19
N SER A 101 -6.04 -5.10 13.34
CA SER A 101 -7.12 -4.60 14.17
C SER A 101 -6.90 -3.14 14.55
N LYS A 102 -7.69 -2.22 13.97
CA LYS A 102 -7.62 -0.79 14.30
C LYS A 102 -7.81 -0.52 15.80
N ILE A 103 -8.65 -1.33 16.48
CA ILE A 103 -8.82 -1.24 17.94
C ILE A 103 -7.53 -1.62 18.68
N ALA A 104 -6.82 -2.66 18.22
CA ALA A 104 -5.56 -3.06 18.84
C ALA A 104 -4.46 -2.03 18.55
N SER A 105 -4.39 -1.50 17.33
CA SER A 105 -3.44 -0.44 16.96
C SER A 105 -3.67 0.84 17.76
N ASP A 106 -4.91 1.31 17.87
CA ASP A 106 -5.25 2.52 18.64
C ASP A 106 -4.92 2.36 20.13
N ARG A 107 -5.14 1.15 20.69
CA ARG A 107 -4.73 0.85 22.07
C ARG A 107 -3.21 0.95 22.22
N LEU A 108 -2.45 0.35 21.30
CA LEU A 108 -0.99 0.43 21.30
C LEU A 108 -0.53 1.90 21.23
N PHE A 109 -1.10 2.69 20.33
CA PHE A 109 -0.75 4.11 20.19
C PHE A 109 -1.03 4.91 21.47
N ALA A 110 -2.17 4.66 22.12
CA ALA A 110 -2.51 5.30 23.37
C ALA A 110 -1.55 4.89 24.52
N GLU A 111 -1.19 3.62 24.61
CA GLU A 111 -0.21 3.10 25.61
C GLU A 111 1.18 3.72 25.41
N LEU A 112 1.57 3.99 24.15
CA LEU A 112 2.82 4.65 23.81
C LEU A 112 2.75 6.18 23.94
N GLY A 113 1.58 6.75 24.23
CA GLY A 113 1.38 8.20 24.33
C GLY A 113 1.58 8.94 23.00
N LEU A 114 1.32 8.29 21.87
CA LEU A 114 1.47 8.88 20.55
C LEU A 114 0.34 9.87 20.25
N PRO A 115 0.59 10.89 19.39
CA PRO A 115 -0.45 11.77 18.92
C PRO A 115 -1.41 11.01 17.99
N ILE A 116 -2.64 10.79 18.43
CA ILE A 116 -3.70 10.10 17.69
C ILE A 116 -4.94 11.01 17.58
N PRO A 117 -5.87 10.72 16.65
CA PRO A 117 -7.19 11.33 16.66
C PRO A 117 -7.90 11.06 18.00
N ARG A 118 -8.60 12.06 18.54
CA ARG A 118 -9.34 11.89 19.80
C ARG A 118 -10.45 10.87 19.64
N PRO A 119 -10.53 9.84 20.51
CA PRO A 119 -11.60 8.86 20.46
C PRO A 119 -12.93 9.45 20.92
N TRP A 120 -14.05 8.91 20.41
CA TRP A 120 -15.36 9.17 21.01
C TRP A 120 -15.48 8.39 22.34
N PRO A 121 -16.10 8.96 23.42
CA PRO A 121 -16.91 10.21 23.45
C PRO A 121 -16.14 11.50 23.74
N GLU A 122 -14.82 11.51 23.77
CA GLU A 122 -14.01 12.70 24.04
C GLU A 122 -13.94 13.65 22.82
N ALA A 123 -14.14 13.10 21.62
CA ALA A 123 -14.15 13.85 20.37
C ALA A 123 -15.49 14.53 20.12
N GLU A 124 -15.42 15.71 19.47
CA GLU A 124 -16.58 16.44 18.96
C GLU A 124 -16.91 16.04 17.51
N PHE A 125 -18.14 16.31 17.07
CA PHE A 125 -18.53 16.10 15.67
C PHE A 125 -17.87 17.14 14.73
N PRO A 126 -17.56 16.77 13.47
CA PRO A 126 -17.84 15.47 12.86
C PRO A 126 -16.92 14.37 13.36
N LEU A 127 -17.42 13.13 13.36
CA LEU A 127 -16.68 11.93 13.70
C LEU A 127 -16.46 11.06 12.46
N ILE A 128 -15.40 10.25 12.49
CA ILE A 128 -15.19 9.16 11.54
C ILE A 128 -15.35 7.83 12.27
N ALA A 129 -16.11 6.91 11.66
CA ALA A 129 -16.25 5.54 12.15
C ALA A 129 -15.63 4.58 11.14
N LYS A 130 -14.74 3.71 11.62
CA LYS A 130 -13.97 2.74 10.81
C LYS A 130 -14.20 1.33 11.35
N PRO A 131 -14.57 0.32 10.52
CA PRO A 131 -14.58 -1.06 10.98
C PRO A 131 -13.17 -1.51 11.36
N SER A 132 -13.02 -2.19 12.50
CA SER A 132 -11.70 -2.52 13.07
C SER A 132 -10.86 -3.43 12.17
N GLY A 133 -11.46 -4.40 11.51
CA GLY A 133 -10.77 -5.41 10.70
C GLY A 133 -10.84 -5.15 9.18
N SER A 134 -11.13 -3.91 8.72
CA SER A 134 -11.18 -3.58 7.28
C SER A 134 -9.96 -2.80 6.83
N SER A 135 -9.57 -3.01 5.57
CA SER A 135 -8.53 -2.27 4.84
C SER A 135 -9.11 -1.55 3.62
N GLY A 136 -8.34 -0.62 3.02
CA GLY A 136 -8.72 0.09 1.79
C GLY A 136 -9.99 0.91 1.96
N SER A 137 -10.13 1.65 3.03
CA SER A 137 -11.25 2.57 3.34
C SER A 137 -12.66 1.97 3.30
N LYS A 138 -12.78 0.64 3.27
CA LYS A 138 -14.07 -0.06 3.17
C LYS A 138 -14.91 0.11 4.42
N GLY A 139 -16.13 0.62 4.22
CA GLY A 139 -17.13 0.75 5.28
C GLY A 139 -16.94 1.97 6.19
N ILE A 140 -16.03 2.88 5.88
CA ILE A 140 -15.87 4.15 6.59
C ILE A 140 -17.19 4.95 6.54
N ARG A 141 -17.51 5.61 7.65
CA ARG A 141 -18.68 6.49 7.77
C ARG A 141 -18.28 7.81 8.41
N ILE A 142 -18.69 8.91 7.80
CA ILE A 142 -18.60 10.24 8.39
C ILE A 142 -19.92 10.51 9.13
N LEU A 143 -19.84 10.86 10.39
CA LEU A 143 -20.97 11.13 11.27
C LEU A 143 -20.96 12.61 11.61
N SER A 144 -21.92 13.37 11.07
CA SER A 144 -21.94 14.82 11.20
C SER A 144 -22.51 15.29 12.54
N ASN A 145 -23.31 14.43 13.20
CA ASN A 145 -24.01 14.77 14.42
C ASN A 145 -24.40 13.52 15.23
N ARG A 146 -25.05 13.74 16.39
CA ARG A 146 -25.47 12.65 17.28
C ARG A 146 -26.54 11.74 16.68
N ASP A 147 -27.40 12.27 15.85
CA ASP A 147 -28.49 11.48 15.23
C ASP A 147 -27.90 10.51 14.21
N ASP A 148 -26.90 10.93 13.43
CA ASP A 148 -26.14 10.04 12.52
C ASP A 148 -25.46 8.91 13.31
N LEU A 149 -24.84 9.24 14.45
CA LEU A 149 -24.19 8.24 15.30
C LEU A 149 -25.20 7.22 15.84
N MET A 150 -26.35 7.70 16.37
CA MET A 150 -27.40 6.82 16.91
C MET A 150 -28.07 5.97 15.84
N ALA A 151 -28.23 6.51 14.64
CA ALA A 151 -28.77 5.76 13.49
C ALA A 151 -27.79 4.67 13.02
N ALA A 152 -26.49 4.98 12.98
CA ALA A 152 -25.47 4.02 12.57
C ALA A 152 -25.20 2.94 13.63
N PHE A 153 -25.27 3.30 14.93
CA PHE A 153 -24.93 2.45 16.06
C PHE A 153 -26.00 2.54 17.16
N PRO A 154 -27.12 1.82 16.99
CA PRO A 154 -28.31 1.93 17.87
C PRO A 154 -28.07 1.40 19.30
N ASN A 155 -27.03 0.60 19.50
CA ASN A 155 -26.69 0.02 20.80
C ASN A 155 -25.16 -0.18 20.96
N ALA A 156 -24.72 -0.45 22.18
CA ALA A 156 -23.31 -0.64 22.49
C ALA A 156 -22.67 -1.87 21.81
N GLU A 157 -23.45 -2.88 21.47
CA GLU A 157 -22.99 -4.09 20.79
C GLU A 157 -22.56 -3.78 19.34
N ALA A 158 -23.28 -2.86 18.67
CA ALA A 158 -22.96 -2.39 17.34
C ALA A 158 -21.63 -1.62 17.25
N LEU A 159 -21.10 -1.14 18.40
CA LEU A 159 -19.85 -0.39 18.48
C LEU A 159 -18.60 -1.29 18.64
N GLN A 160 -18.75 -2.54 19.04
CA GLN A 160 -17.64 -3.40 19.49
C GLN A 160 -16.56 -3.65 18.45
N GLU A 161 -16.90 -3.58 17.17
CA GLU A 161 -15.98 -3.81 16.06
C GLU A 161 -15.62 -2.52 15.30
N TRP A 162 -15.84 -1.36 15.92
CA TRP A 162 -15.62 -0.07 15.26
C TRP A 162 -14.69 0.82 16.08
N VAL A 163 -13.83 1.53 15.38
CA VAL A 163 -13.12 2.70 15.89
C VAL A 163 -13.92 3.93 15.52
N ILE A 164 -14.28 4.74 16.52
CA ILE A 164 -14.97 6.03 16.32
C ILE A 164 -14.12 7.12 16.94
N GLN A 165 -13.74 8.10 16.14
CA GLN A 165 -12.81 9.15 16.53
C GLN A 165 -13.10 10.47 15.80
N GLU A 166 -12.44 11.56 16.18
CA GLU A 166 -12.56 12.83 15.47
C GLU A 166 -12.24 12.66 13.97
N TYR A 167 -13.05 13.33 13.14
CA TYR A 167 -12.75 13.42 11.71
C TYR A 167 -11.72 14.53 11.51
N LEU A 168 -10.61 14.18 10.86
CA LEU A 168 -9.51 15.10 10.60
C LEU A 168 -9.41 15.38 9.10
N GLU A 169 -9.20 16.63 8.76
CA GLU A 169 -8.87 17.07 7.41
C GLU A 169 -7.42 17.54 7.35
N GLY A 170 -6.73 17.20 6.29
CA GLY A 170 -5.35 17.57 6.07
C GLY A 170 -4.62 16.64 5.14
N PRO A 171 -3.39 16.96 4.76
CA PRO A 171 -2.54 16.07 3.97
C PRO A 171 -2.12 14.84 4.77
N SER A 172 -2.09 13.69 4.08
CA SER A 172 -1.71 12.39 4.65
C SER A 172 -0.37 11.94 4.10
N TYR A 173 0.35 11.19 4.91
CA TYR A 173 1.69 10.71 4.62
C TYR A 173 1.86 9.26 5.08
N SER A 174 2.71 8.50 4.37
CA SER A 174 3.10 7.17 4.76
C SER A 174 4.63 7.03 4.82
N ILE A 175 5.11 6.12 5.65
CA ILE A 175 6.51 5.70 5.72
C ILE A 175 6.58 4.20 5.98
N GLU A 176 7.38 3.52 5.19
CA GLU A 176 7.69 2.11 5.43
C GLU A 176 8.87 1.99 6.40
N VAL A 177 8.73 1.03 7.31
CA VAL A 177 9.76 0.59 8.24
C VAL A 177 10.01 -0.89 8.05
N VAL A 178 11.27 -1.30 7.94
CA VAL A 178 11.64 -2.73 7.86
C VAL A 178 12.42 -3.12 9.11
N GLY A 179 11.98 -4.21 9.75
CA GLY A 179 12.72 -4.84 10.82
C GLY A 179 13.99 -5.52 10.30
N VAL A 180 15.11 -5.26 10.93
CA VAL A 180 16.43 -5.81 10.59
C VAL A 180 17.11 -6.33 11.86
N ASP A 181 18.19 -7.09 11.69
CA ASP A 181 19.00 -7.50 12.84
C ASP A 181 19.51 -6.28 13.62
N GLY A 182 19.11 -6.21 14.89
CA GLY A 182 19.51 -5.13 15.79
C GLY A 182 18.61 -3.90 15.81
N GLY A 183 17.46 -3.90 15.10
CA GLY A 183 16.49 -2.80 15.18
C GLY A 183 15.56 -2.69 13.97
N SER A 184 15.21 -1.47 13.61
CA SER A 184 14.34 -1.18 12.47
C SER A 184 14.87 -0.01 11.65
N VAL A 185 14.67 -0.05 10.35
CA VAL A 185 15.13 0.98 9.41
C VAL A 185 13.92 1.65 8.75
N PRO A 186 13.73 2.97 8.92
CA PRO A 186 12.71 3.73 8.21
C PRO A 186 13.21 4.08 6.81
N PHE A 187 12.28 4.19 5.87
CA PHE A 187 12.57 4.53 4.48
C PHE A 187 12.03 5.91 4.12
N GLN A 188 11.82 6.17 2.84
CA GLN A 188 11.40 7.48 2.36
C GLN A 188 9.93 7.73 2.70
N ILE A 189 9.60 8.93 3.18
CA ILE A 189 8.24 9.38 3.39
C ILE A 189 7.60 9.69 2.03
N THR A 190 6.36 9.26 1.85
CA THR A 190 5.52 9.54 0.68
C THR A 190 4.32 10.39 1.06
N ASP A 191 3.85 11.22 0.12
CA ASP A 191 2.61 11.98 0.28
C ASP A 191 1.46 11.19 -0.36
N LEU A 192 0.34 11.08 0.37
CA LEU A 192 -0.85 10.36 -0.05
C LEU A 192 -1.97 11.30 -0.43
N TYR A 193 -2.58 11.07 -1.58
CA TYR A 193 -3.74 11.85 -2.07
C TYR A 193 -4.95 10.95 -2.21
N MET A 194 -5.97 11.25 -1.42
CA MET A 194 -7.21 10.48 -1.41
C MET A 194 -8.19 11.00 -2.46
N ASP A 195 -9.07 10.14 -2.92
CA ASP A 195 -10.24 10.53 -3.70
C ASP A 195 -11.45 10.87 -2.79
N ALA A 196 -12.62 11.05 -3.39
CA ALA A 196 -13.84 11.39 -2.67
C ALA A 196 -14.33 10.28 -1.72
N ASP A 197 -13.94 9.05 -1.98
CA ASP A 197 -14.30 7.86 -1.18
C ASP A 197 -13.21 7.53 -0.13
N HIS A 198 -12.24 8.42 0.08
CA HIS A 198 -11.08 8.26 0.96
C HIS A 198 -10.16 7.09 0.54
N ASP A 199 -10.19 6.69 -0.74
CA ASP A 199 -9.30 5.70 -1.31
C ASP A 199 -8.08 6.37 -1.94
N CYS A 200 -6.87 5.82 -1.75
CA CYS A 200 -5.63 6.45 -2.22
C CYS A 200 -5.54 6.39 -3.75
N LYS A 201 -5.66 7.55 -4.39
CA LYS A 201 -5.60 7.69 -5.85
C LYS A 201 -4.21 7.98 -6.40
N ARG A 202 -3.36 8.59 -5.57
CA ARG A 202 -2.03 9.03 -5.97
C ARG A 202 -1.07 9.03 -4.79
N VAL A 203 0.14 8.57 -5.06
CA VAL A 203 1.28 8.65 -4.15
C VAL A 203 2.35 9.50 -4.82
N THR A 204 2.97 10.43 -4.09
CA THR A 204 4.14 11.17 -4.58
C THR A 204 5.34 11.03 -3.65
N ALA A 205 6.53 11.07 -4.20
CA ALA A 205 7.79 11.04 -3.49
C ALA A 205 8.83 11.92 -4.22
N PRO A 206 9.84 12.48 -3.51
CA PRO A 206 9.95 12.56 -2.06
C PRO A 206 8.87 13.45 -1.44
N THR A 207 8.65 13.35 -0.14
CA THR A 207 7.64 14.14 0.58
C THR A 207 7.95 15.65 0.58
N GLU A 208 6.89 16.47 0.60
CA GLU A 208 6.99 17.92 0.88
C GLU A 208 6.81 18.26 2.36
N LEU A 209 6.67 17.24 3.21
CA LEU A 209 6.56 17.46 4.65
C LEU A 209 7.79 18.22 5.17
N PRO A 210 7.62 19.34 5.89
CA PRO A 210 8.73 20.09 6.45
C PRO A 210 9.67 19.20 7.28
N MET A 211 10.98 19.41 7.14
CA MET A 211 12.02 18.56 7.75
C MET A 211 11.80 18.27 9.25
N ALA A 212 11.34 19.26 10.03
CA ALA A 212 11.05 19.05 11.44
C ALA A 212 9.93 18.03 11.68
N LEU A 213 8.86 18.08 10.87
CA LEU A 213 7.75 17.14 10.92
C LEU A 213 8.16 15.78 10.34
N ALA A 214 8.98 15.75 9.28
CA ALA A 214 9.52 14.51 8.73
C ALA A 214 10.37 13.76 9.79
N THR A 215 11.24 14.48 10.51
CA THR A 215 12.02 13.91 11.62
C THR A 215 11.13 13.39 12.74
N GLN A 216 10.06 14.12 13.07
CA GLN A 216 9.06 13.67 14.05
C GLN A 216 8.36 12.40 13.57
N PHE A 217 7.95 12.33 12.30
CA PHE A 217 7.26 11.17 11.74
C PHE A 217 8.16 9.92 11.77
N ILE A 218 9.41 10.05 11.36
CA ILE A 218 10.41 8.98 11.46
C ILE A 218 10.52 8.48 12.91
N SER A 219 10.58 9.39 13.89
CA SER A 219 10.69 9.02 15.29
C SER A 219 9.46 8.27 15.80
N LEU A 220 8.24 8.72 15.43
CA LEU A 220 6.99 8.03 15.76
C LEU A 220 6.95 6.61 15.19
N SER A 221 7.35 6.46 13.92
CA SER A 221 7.36 5.16 13.23
C SER A 221 8.35 4.17 13.87
N LEU A 222 9.51 4.65 14.29
CA LEU A 222 10.51 3.82 15.00
C LEU A 222 10.04 3.41 16.39
N ILE A 223 9.36 4.29 17.13
CA ILE A 223 8.75 3.96 18.43
C ILE A 223 7.74 2.83 18.27
N ILE A 224 6.89 2.89 17.24
CA ILE A 224 5.89 1.86 16.96
C ILE A 224 6.59 0.55 16.57
N ALA A 225 7.56 0.60 15.66
CA ALA A 225 8.30 -0.58 15.20
C ALA A 225 9.04 -1.29 16.35
N GLU A 226 9.62 -0.54 17.28
CA GLU A 226 10.25 -1.08 18.48
C GLU A 226 9.23 -1.75 19.41
N ALA A 227 8.08 -1.09 19.63
CA ALA A 227 7.02 -1.61 20.49
C ALA A 227 6.45 -2.95 20.00
N VAL A 228 6.27 -3.10 18.68
CA VAL A 228 5.81 -4.37 18.08
C VAL A 228 6.96 -5.35 17.82
N LYS A 229 8.23 -4.96 18.09
CA LYS A 229 9.44 -5.76 17.81
C LYS A 229 9.50 -6.22 16.35
N LEU A 230 9.28 -5.30 15.44
CA LEU A 230 9.10 -5.55 14.02
C LEU A 230 10.22 -6.43 13.43
N LYS A 231 9.81 -7.51 12.73
CA LYS A 231 10.71 -8.41 11.98
C LYS A 231 10.39 -8.49 10.49
N GLY A 232 9.35 -7.81 10.06
CA GLY A 232 8.87 -7.75 8.69
C GLY A 232 8.96 -6.34 8.14
N ILE A 233 8.01 -6.00 7.27
CA ILE A 233 7.76 -4.64 6.80
C ILE A 233 6.46 -4.12 7.40
N MET A 234 6.44 -2.85 7.74
CA MET A 234 5.25 -2.15 8.23
C MET A 234 5.21 -0.76 7.62
N ASP A 235 4.07 -0.33 7.13
CA ASP A 235 3.83 1.08 6.88
C ASP A 235 3.15 1.73 8.09
N VAL A 236 3.38 3.02 8.22
CA VAL A 236 2.77 3.88 9.22
C VAL A 236 2.16 5.06 8.49
N GLU A 237 0.88 5.30 8.70
CA GLU A 237 0.18 6.44 8.12
C GLU A 237 -0.11 7.52 9.15
N VAL A 238 0.11 8.77 8.74
CA VAL A 238 -0.19 9.96 9.55
C VAL A 238 -0.96 10.98 8.75
N ILE A 239 -1.72 11.84 9.45
CA ILE A 239 -2.33 13.04 8.89
C ILE A 239 -1.76 14.27 9.58
N LEU A 240 -1.50 15.31 8.80
CA LEU A 240 -1.11 16.61 9.32
C LEU A 240 -2.37 17.49 9.50
N ASN A 241 -2.78 17.67 10.74
CA ASN A 241 -3.93 18.50 11.07
C ASN A 241 -3.52 19.63 12.04
N ASN A 242 -3.84 20.86 11.71
CA ASN A 242 -3.51 22.05 12.52
C ASN A 242 -2.01 22.11 12.94
N GLY A 243 -1.11 21.73 12.05
CA GLY A 243 0.34 21.75 12.31
C GLY A 243 0.86 20.59 13.17
N GLN A 244 0.03 19.61 13.49
CA GLN A 244 0.40 18.43 14.27
C GLN A 244 0.19 17.14 13.46
N LEU A 245 1.17 16.26 13.50
CA LEU A 245 1.02 14.91 12.97
C LEU A 245 0.21 14.05 13.94
N LYS A 246 -0.75 13.31 13.41
CA LYS A 246 -1.51 12.31 14.16
C LYS A 246 -1.43 10.96 13.45
N VAL A 247 -1.07 9.92 14.19
CA VAL A 247 -1.00 8.54 13.66
C VAL A 247 -2.41 8.05 13.39
N LEU A 248 -2.64 7.57 12.16
CA LEU A 248 -3.94 7.07 11.73
C LEU A 248 -4.02 5.55 11.73
N GLU A 249 -2.96 4.90 11.27
CA GLU A 249 -2.97 3.47 10.99
C GLU A 249 -1.54 2.91 10.90
N ILE A 250 -1.40 1.62 11.15
CA ILE A 250 -0.22 0.83 10.81
C ILE A 250 -0.66 -0.44 10.08
N ASP A 251 0.18 -0.94 9.19
CA ASP A 251 -0.06 -2.18 8.46
C ASP A 251 1.23 -2.99 8.35
N ALA A 252 1.35 -4.07 9.12
CA ALA A 252 2.55 -4.90 9.20
C ALA A 252 2.58 -5.98 8.11
N ARG A 253 2.44 -5.56 6.87
CA ARG A 253 2.51 -6.36 5.64
C ARG A 253 3.08 -5.53 4.49
N ILE A 254 3.33 -6.17 3.34
CA ILE A 254 3.68 -5.39 2.14
C ILE A 254 2.52 -4.45 1.76
N PRO A 255 2.71 -3.12 1.79
CA PRO A 255 1.67 -2.20 1.35
C PRO A 255 1.55 -2.21 -0.18
N SER A 256 0.46 -1.68 -0.71
CA SER A 256 0.31 -1.33 -2.12
C SER A 256 0.81 0.10 -2.36
N GLN A 257 1.25 0.43 -3.57
CA GLN A 257 1.59 1.77 -4.08
C GLN A 257 2.89 2.40 -3.55
N THR A 258 3.00 2.59 -2.23
CA THR A 258 4.10 3.36 -1.61
C THR A 258 5.48 2.75 -1.85
N PRO A 259 5.72 1.41 -1.78
CA PRO A 259 7.03 0.83 -2.05
C PRO A 259 7.52 1.05 -3.49
N THR A 260 6.61 1.05 -4.48
CA THR A 260 6.96 1.36 -5.87
C THR A 260 7.29 2.84 -6.03
N ALA A 261 6.57 3.75 -5.37
CA ALA A 261 6.91 5.17 -5.38
C ALA A 261 8.29 5.42 -4.76
N VAL A 262 8.59 4.79 -3.62
CA VAL A 262 9.92 4.83 -2.97
C VAL A 262 11.00 4.29 -3.90
N PHE A 263 10.77 3.16 -4.57
CA PHE A 263 11.73 2.58 -5.52
C PHE A 263 12.07 3.54 -6.67
N TRP A 264 11.08 4.15 -7.29
CA TRP A 264 11.30 5.07 -8.40
C TRP A 264 11.92 6.40 -7.99
N SER A 265 11.66 6.85 -6.76
CA SER A 265 12.24 8.07 -6.22
C SER A 265 13.68 7.89 -5.74
N SER A 266 13.93 6.87 -4.94
CA SER A 266 15.18 6.70 -4.20
C SER A 266 16.07 5.55 -4.69
N GLY A 267 15.59 4.73 -5.63
CA GLY A 267 16.28 3.49 -6.05
C GLY A 267 16.18 2.34 -5.04
N VAL A 268 15.56 2.55 -3.87
CA VAL A 268 15.48 1.54 -2.81
C VAL A 268 14.32 0.58 -3.07
N ASN A 269 14.61 -0.69 -3.28
CA ASN A 269 13.62 -1.74 -3.46
C ASN A 269 13.28 -2.39 -2.12
N LEU A 270 12.11 -2.08 -1.57
CA LEU A 270 11.70 -2.54 -0.23
C LEU A 270 11.46 -4.06 -0.17
N VAL A 271 11.04 -4.69 -1.25
CA VAL A 271 10.91 -6.15 -1.33
C VAL A 271 12.28 -6.82 -1.29
N GLU A 272 13.27 -6.23 -1.96
CA GLU A 272 14.66 -6.71 -1.90
C GLU A 272 15.25 -6.56 -0.49
N ILE A 273 15.03 -5.40 0.16
CA ILE A 273 15.47 -5.15 1.53
C ILE A 273 14.83 -6.16 2.49
N LEU A 274 13.51 -6.32 2.42
CA LEU A 274 12.76 -7.27 3.25
C LEU A 274 13.27 -8.70 3.06
N GLY A 275 13.40 -9.14 1.81
CA GLY A 275 13.87 -10.50 1.52
C GLY A 275 15.29 -10.75 2.03
N LYS A 276 16.21 -9.80 1.84
CA LYS A 276 17.58 -9.90 2.36
C LYS A 276 17.61 -9.93 3.89
N SER A 277 16.80 -9.09 4.55
CA SER A 277 16.68 -9.10 6.01
C SER A 277 16.20 -10.45 6.54
N ILE A 278 15.17 -11.03 5.96
CA ILE A 278 14.63 -12.35 6.38
C ILE A 278 15.64 -13.47 6.13
N LEU A 279 16.43 -13.40 5.06
CA LEU A 279 17.45 -14.39 4.74
C LEU A 279 18.77 -14.19 5.50
N GLY A 280 18.90 -13.17 6.34
CA GLY A 280 20.13 -12.84 7.04
C GLY A 280 21.27 -12.44 6.11
N VAL A 281 20.95 -11.87 4.94
CA VAL A 281 21.94 -11.37 3.98
C VAL A 281 22.21 -9.90 4.25
N GLU A 282 23.48 -9.50 4.17
CA GLU A 282 23.89 -8.11 4.37
C GLU A 282 23.10 -7.16 3.45
N LEU A 283 22.52 -6.14 4.05
CA LEU A 283 21.78 -5.13 3.29
C LEU A 283 22.73 -4.29 2.45
N PRO A 284 22.33 -3.88 1.24
CA PRO A 284 23.16 -3.01 0.42
C PRO A 284 23.44 -1.71 1.18
N ASN A 285 24.71 -1.30 1.18
CA ASN A 285 25.03 0.04 1.66
C ASN A 285 24.23 1.07 0.86
N ARG A 286 23.43 1.87 1.53
CA ARG A 286 22.77 3.01 0.89
C ARG A 286 23.85 3.88 0.27
N SER A 287 23.93 3.90 -1.06
CA SER A 287 24.77 4.89 -1.72
C SER A 287 24.10 6.25 -1.51
N THR A 288 24.75 7.13 -0.78
CA THR A 288 24.30 8.51 -0.51
C THR A 288 24.38 9.40 -1.76
N GLN A 289 24.52 8.82 -2.96
CA GLN A 289 24.83 9.54 -4.20
C GLN A 289 23.74 9.45 -5.28
N GLU A 290 22.68 8.68 -5.09
CA GLU A 290 21.58 8.75 -6.06
C GLU A 290 20.75 10.00 -5.79
N VAL A 291 20.66 10.85 -6.81
CA VAL A 291 19.78 12.04 -6.77
C VAL A 291 18.36 11.53 -6.71
N GLU A 292 17.65 11.89 -5.64
CA GLU A 292 16.23 11.57 -5.54
C GLU A 292 15.46 12.20 -6.71
N LYS A 293 14.59 11.41 -7.33
CA LYS A 293 13.71 11.86 -8.39
C LYS A 293 12.32 12.09 -7.83
N ALA A 294 11.61 13.05 -8.41
CA ALA A 294 10.21 13.19 -8.12
C ALA A 294 9.38 12.15 -8.87
N VAL A 295 8.47 11.51 -8.16
CA VAL A 295 7.62 10.44 -8.66
C VAL A 295 6.16 10.75 -8.39
N ILE A 296 5.34 10.46 -9.38
CA ILE A 296 3.87 10.39 -9.29
C ILE A 296 3.47 8.97 -9.67
N TYR A 297 2.86 8.28 -8.72
CA TYR A 297 2.23 6.98 -8.90
C TYR A 297 0.73 7.18 -8.77
N GLU A 298 -0.04 6.99 -9.84
CA GLU A 298 -1.48 7.26 -9.79
C GLU A 298 -2.31 6.28 -10.61
N HIS A 299 -3.53 6.05 -10.17
CA HIS A 299 -4.46 5.17 -10.85
C HIS A 299 -5.37 5.94 -11.78
N ILE A 300 -5.52 5.41 -13.00
CA ILE A 300 -6.45 5.93 -14.00
C ILE A 300 -7.34 4.84 -14.56
N ARG A 301 -8.53 5.24 -14.98
CA ARG A 301 -9.43 4.41 -15.80
C ARG A 301 -9.84 5.17 -17.05
N VAL A 302 -9.73 4.50 -18.19
CA VAL A 302 -10.21 4.97 -19.48
C VAL A 302 -11.44 4.17 -19.85
N SER A 303 -12.51 4.87 -20.22
CA SER A 303 -13.73 4.31 -20.76
C SER A 303 -14.21 5.18 -21.94
N PRO A 304 -15.17 4.74 -22.77
CA PRO A 304 -15.61 5.55 -23.90
C PRO A 304 -16.01 6.97 -23.51
N GLY A 305 -15.25 7.96 -24.01
CA GLY A 305 -15.46 9.39 -23.76
C GLY A 305 -15.02 9.90 -22.39
N MET A 306 -14.46 9.08 -21.51
CA MET A 306 -14.10 9.46 -20.14
C MET A 306 -12.72 8.92 -19.72
N LEU A 307 -11.93 9.78 -19.06
CA LEU A 307 -10.74 9.43 -18.29
C LEU A 307 -10.97 9.86 -16.84
N GLU A 308 -10.76 8.95 -15.94
CA GLU A 308 -10.93 9.12 -14.49
C GLU A 308 -9.61 8.86 -13.78
N VAL A 309 -9.28 9.72 -12.79
CA VAL A 309 -8.23 9.48 -11.78
C VAL A 309 -8.95 9.19 -10.48
N GLY A 310 -8.69 8.03 -9.89
CA GLY A 310 -9.34 7.59 -8.65
C GLY A 310 -8.49 6.63 -7.86
N GLY A 311 -9.04 6.11 -6.78
CA GLY A 311 -8.35 5.21 -5.86
C GLY A 311 -8.12 3.81 -6.41
N GLU A 312 -7.60 2.94 -5.56
CA GLU A 312 -7.30 1.54 -5.87
C GLU A 312 -8.50 0.75 -6.38
N HIS A 313 -9.72 1.18 -6.02
CA HIS A 313 -10.95 0.55 -6.48
C HIS A 313 -11.07 0.53 -8.02
N LEU A 314 -10.43 1.48 -8.74
CA LEU A 314 -10.39 1.49 -10.22
C LEU A 314 -9.59 0.31 -10.77
N ILE A 315 -8.54 -0.09 -10.04
CA ILE A 315 -7.60 -1.14 -10.44
C ILE A 315 -8.08 -2.52 -10.00
N THR A 316 -8.72 -2.63 -8.84
CA THR A 316 -9.17 -3.92 -8.28
C THR A 316 -10.14 -4.70 -9.16
N GLN A 317 -10.76 -4.05 -10.13
CA GLN A 317 -11.69 -4.66 -11.09
C GLN A 317 -11.01 -5.21 -12.35
N LEU A 318 -9.71 -4.97 -12.51
CA LEU A 318 -8.94 -5.40 -13.65
C LEU A 318 -8.39 -6.82 -13.45
N THR A 319 -7.82 -7.38 -14.51
CA THR A 319 -7.19 -8.71 -14.46
C THR A 319 -5.92 -8.70 -15.31
N GLY A 320 -4.89 -9.44 -14.87
CA GLY A 320 -3.71 -9.70 -15.68
C GLY A 320 -2.94 -8.45 -16.08
N LEU A 321 -2.62 -7.59 -15.12
CA LEU A 321 -1.83 -6.38 -15.39
C LEU A 321 -0.45 -6.73 -15.94
N HIS A 322 -0.02 -5.95 -16.93
CA HIS A 322 1.31 -6.02 -17.52
C HIS A 322 2.10 -4.74 -17.29
N VAL A 323 3.42 -4.84 -17.29
CA VAL A 323 4.31 -3.69 -17.22
C VAL A 323 4.55 -3.17 -18.64
N PHE A 324 4.19 -1.91 -18.88
CA PHE A 324 4.45 -1.21 -20.14
C PHE A 324 5.43 -0.07 -19.92
N PRO A 325 6.67 -0.15 -20.41
CA PRO A 325 7.60 0.98 -20.42
C PRO A 325 7.16 2.02 -21.44
N ASP A 326 7.48 3.30 -21.18
CA ASP A 326 7.20 4.45 -22.06
C ASP A 326 5.70 4.59 -22.44
N PHE A 327 4.81 4.29 -21.49
CA PHE A 327 3.37 4.23 -21.71
C PHE A 327 2.77 5.64 -21.89
N PHE A 328 2.47 6.04 -23.12
CA PHE A 328 1.99 7.38 -23.49
C PHE A 328 2.87 8.53 -22.94
N GLY A 329 4.17 8.28 -22.75
CA GLY A 329 5.11 9.23 -22.16
C GLY A 329 5.34 9.08 -20.65
N ALA A 330 4.54 8.27 -19.92
CA ALA A 330 4.88 7.83 -18.56
C ALA A 330 6.11 6.92 -18.58
N ASN A 331 6.89 6.89 -17.51
CA ASN A 331 8.07 6.03 -17.42
C ASN A 331 7.70 4.54 -17.50
N GLU A 332 6.67 4.16 -16.77
CA GLU A 332 6.04 2.84 -16.86
C GLU A 332 4.54 2.93 -16.54
N ALA A 333 3.80 1.91 -16.94
CA ALA A 333 2.45 1.68 -16.45
C ALA A 333 2.23 0.20 -16.11
N LEU A 334 1.44 -0.05 -15.07
CA LEU A 334 0.89 -1.35 -14.75
C LEU A 334 -0.56 -1.35 -15.25
N THR A 335 -0.86 -2.08 -16.31
CA THR A 335 -2.13 -1.90 -17.04
C THR A 335 -2.63 -3.19 -17.66
N ASP A 336 -3.94 -3.26 -17.88
CA ASP A 336 -4.61 -4.26 -18.71
C ASP A 336 -4.88 -3.75 -20.14
N PHE A 337 -4.23 -2.64 -20.54
CA PHE A 337 -4.36 -2.07 -21.87
C PHE A 337 -3.88 -3.03 -22.96
N GLU A 338 -4.71 -3.16 -23.99
CA GLU A 338 -4.38 -3.83 -25.25
C GLU A 338 -4.77 -2.92 -26.43
N PRO A 339 -4.01 -2.94 -27.56
CA PRO A 339 -4.36 -2.17 -28.75
C PRO A 339 -5.79 -2.48 -29.23
N GLY A 340 -6.60 -1.42 -29.37
CA GLY A 340 -8.01 -1.52 -29.78
C GLY A 340 -9.00 -1.65 -28.60
N ARG A 341 -8.52 -1.79 -27.40
CA ARG A 341 -9.37 -1.81 -26.19
C ARG A 341 -9.78 -0.38 -25.82
N THR A 342 -11.05 -0.14 -25.60
CA THR A 342 -11.63 1.17 -25.26
C THR A 342 -11.98 1.35 -23.80
N ASN A 343 -11.90 0.29 -23.01
CA ASN A 343 -12.14 0.29 -21.55
C ASN A 343 -11.00 -0.47 -20.87
N TRP A 344 -10.12 0.27 -20.20
CA TRP A 344 -8.93 -0.25 -19.55
C TRP A 344 -8.55 0.62 -18.36
N GLY A 345 -7.74 0.08 -17.47
CA GLY A 345 -7.16 0.84 -16.38
C GLY A 345 -5.64 0.76 -16.38
N ALA A 346 -5.03 1.69 -15.70
CA ALA A 346 -3.59 1.69 -15.50
C ALA A 346 -3.21 2.36 -14.18
N THR A 347 -2.13 1.87 -13.60
CA THR A 347 -1.35 2.63 -12.65
C THR A 347 -0.20 3.26 -13.41
N LEU A 348 -0.19 4.58 -13.52
CA LEU A 348 0.87 5.34 -14.15
C LEU A 348 2.01 5.59 -13.17
N ILE A 349 3.24 5.41 -13.64
CA ILE A 349 4.46 5.78 -12.92
C ILE A 349 5.15 6.86 -13.74
N VAL A 350 5.09 8.09 -13.24
CA VAL A 350 5.69 9.25 -13.86
C VAL A 350 6.83 9.77 -13.00
N CYS A 351 8.01 9.88 -13.55
CA CYS A 351 9.21 10.25 -12.83
C CYS A 351 9.98 11.32 -13.60
N ASP A 352 10.44 12.35 -12.88
CA ASP A 352 11.31 13.40 -13.42
C ASP A 352 12.25 13.96 -12.33
N ASN A 353 13.03 14.99 -12.66
CA ASN A 353 14.06 15.54 -11.78
C ASN A 353 13.50 16.28 -10.56
N ASP A 354 12.33 16.89 -10.70
CA ASP A 354 11.62 17.60 -9.63
C ASP A 354 10.10 17.46 -9.76
N ARG A 355 9.37 17.93 -8.78
CA ARG A 355 7.92 17.77 -8.71
C ARG A 355 7.17 18.50 -9.81
N ASP A 356 7.61 19.70 -10.17
CA ASP A 356 6.98 20.50 -11.22
C ASP A 356 7.14 19.81 -12.57
N ALA A 357 8.34 19.32 -12.87
CA ALA A 357 8.62 18.54 -14.07
C ALA A 357 7.82 17.23 -14.12
N ALA A 358 7.76 16.48 -13.02
CA ALA A 358 6.96 15.26 -12.92
C ALA A 358 5.46 15.56 -13.11
N TRP A 359 4.96 16.64 -12.52
CA TRP A 359 3.57 17.07 -12.70
C TRP A 359 3.24 17.50 -14.12
N GLN A 360 4.13 18.28 -14.75
CA GLN A 360 3.98 18.66 -16.15
C GLN A 360 3.94 17.42 -17.06
N LYS A 361 4.89 16.50 -16.88
CA LYS A 361 4.95 15.24 -17.62
C LYS A 361 3.67 14.41 -17.41
N ARG A 362 3.16 14.31 -16.18
CA ARG A 362 1.88 13.67 -15.88
C ARG A 362 0.73 14.30 -16.67
N CYS A 363 0.66 15.63 -16.73
CA CYS A 363 -0.36 16.33 -17.50
C CYS A 363 -0.24 16.03 -19.00
N GLU A 364 0.96 15.98 -19.54
CA GLU A 364 1.22 15.63 -20.95
C GLU A 364 0.78 14.20 -21.27
N VAL A 365 1.08 13.23 -20.38
CA VAL A 365 0.63 11.84 -20.51
C VAL A 365 -0.90 11.75 -20.56
N LEU A 366 -1.59 12.40 -19.65
CA LEU A 366 -3.06 12.39 -19.61
C LEU A 366 -3.68 13.08 -20.81
N MET A 367 -3.05 14.16 -21.30
CA MET A 367 -3.49 14.84 -22.54
C MET A 367 -3.29 13.95 -23.77
N ASP A 368 -2.17 13.25 -23.89
CA ASP A 368 -1.92 12.32 -24.99
C ASP A 368 -2.94 11.17 -25.00
N ILE A 369 -3.22 10.57 -23.85
CA ILE A 369 -4.27 9.55 -23.69
C ILE A 369 -5.63 10.11 -24.13
N ARG A 370 -6.02 11.28 -23.62
CA ARG A 370 -7.30 11.92 -23.98
C ARG A 370 -7.41 12.18 -25.49
N HIS A 371 -6.35 12.69 -26.11
CA HIS A 371 -6.32 12.97 -27.54
C HIS A 371 -6.45 11.69 -28.37
N ARG A 372 -5.66 10.66 -28.05
CA ARG A 372 -5.66 9.38 -28.81
C ARG A 372 -6.98 8.62 -28.72
N PHE A 373 -7.67 8.69 -27.56
CA PHE A 373 -8.95 7.99 -27.35
C PHE A 373 -10.18 8.88 -27.54
N GLY A 374 -10.03 10.14 -27.97
CA GLY A 374 -11.13 11.06 -28.20
C GLY A 374 -11.94 11.34 -26.93
N ILE A 375 -11.26 11.48 -25.79
CA ILE A 375 -11.88 11.62 -24.46
C ILE A 375 -12.23 13.09 -24.20
N GLU A 376 -13.50 13.37 -24.03
CA GLU A 376 -14.02 14.71 -23.72
C GLU A 376 -14.07 14.99 -22.20
N ARG A 377 -14.49 13.98 -21.40
CA ARG A 377 -14.64 14.13 -19.95
C ARG A 377 -13.37 13.67 -19.22
N PHE A 378 -12.89 14.54 -18.34
CA PHE A 378 -11.79 14.22 -17.41
C PHE A 378 -12.28 14.44 -15.99
N LEU A 379 -12.07 13.41 -15.14
CA LEU A 379 -12.47 13.42 -13.74
C LEU A 379 -11.22 13.16 -12.88
N ASP A 380 -10.90 14.11 -12.01
CA ASP A 380 -9.86 13.98 -10.98
C ASP A 380 -10.47 14.54 -9.69
N PHE A 381 -11.23 13.70 -9.00
CA PHE A 381 -11.93 14.05 -7.77
C PHE A 381 -10.98 13.98 -6.58
N GLY A 382 -11.14 14.92 -5.66
CA GLY A 382 -10.41 14.98 -4.41
C GLY A 382 -9.74 16.35 -4.22
N PRO A 383 -9.11 16.56 -3.06
CA PRO A 383 -8.47 17.83 -2.83
C PRO A 383 -7.47 18.09 -3.95
N SER A 384 -7.73 19.15 -4.72
CA SER A 384 -6.72 19.70 -5.61
C SER A 384 -5.47 19.95 -4.77
N LEU A 385 -4.32 19.58 -5.31
CA LEU A 385 -3.05 20.05 -4.75
C LEU A 385 -3.12 21.57 -4.53
N PRO A 386 -2.64 22.08 -3.38
CA PRO A 386 -2.60 23.52 -3.13
C PRO A 386 -1.83 24.27 -4.21
#